data_8a81540c275773225418018a10872e96
#
_entry.id   8a81540c275773225418018a10872e96
#
_cell.length_a   1.000
_cell.length_b   1.000
_cell.length_c   1.000
_cell.angle_alpha   90.00
_cell.angle_beta   90.00
_cell.angle_gamma   90.00
#
_symmetry.space_group_name_H-M   'P 1'
#
loop_
_entity.id
_entity.type
_entity.pdbx_description
1 polymer ?
#
loop_
_entity_poly.entity_id
_entity_poly.type
_entity_poly.pdbx_seq_one_letter_code
_entity_poly.pdbx_strand_id
1 'polypeptide(L)'
;MDLIRIENVTKRFAKHVALDDVSLSIPEGSIYGLLGPNGAGKTTLLRIINRIIAPDCGRVMFGGKEISADDVYRIGYMPEERGLYKKMKVGEQAIFFARLKGLSRKEATCRLKVWFEKFGIESWWDKNVSELSKGMAQ
;
A
#
# COMPACT_ATOMS: atom_id res chain seq x y z
N MET A 1 16.17 -7.31 13.38
CA MET A 1 15.17 -8.36 13.07
C MET A 1 14.54 -8.03 11.72
N ASP A 2 14.27 -9.03 10.87
CA ASP A 2 13.62 -8.76 9.59
C ASP A 2 12.12 -8.54 9.81
N LEU A 3 11.60 -7.41 9.36
CA LEU A 3 10.16 -7.15 9.39
C LEU A 3 9.45 -7.90 8.27
N ILE A 4 10.04 -7.87 7.06
CA ILE A 4 9.53 -8.63 5.91
C ILE A 4 10.64 -9.53 5.40
N ARG A 5 10.33 -10.81 5.20
CA ARG A 5 11.23 -11.74 4.52
C ARG A 5 10.46 -12.47 3.42
N ILE A 6 11.00 -12.45 2.24
CA ILE A 6 10.48 -13.10 1.05
C ILE A 6 11.37 -14.30 0.79
N GLU A 7 10.77 -15.48 0.65
CA GLU A 7 11.47 -16.74 0.51
C GLU A 7 11.02 -17.47 -0.75
N ASN A 8 11.93 -17.54 -1.73
CA ASN A 8 11.78 -18.31 -2.98
C ASN A 8 10.47 -18.00 -3.73
N VAL A 9 10.07 -16.73 -3.77
CA VAL A 9 8.81 -16.32 -4.39
C VAL A 9 8.91 -16.34 -5.90
N THR A 10 8.04 -17.12 -6.52
CA THR A 10 7.85 -17.20 -7.96
C THR A 10 6.44 -16.77 -8.32
N LYS A 11 6.31 -15.97 -9.38
CA LYS A 11 5.02 -15.58 -9.95
C LYS A 11 5.07 -15.58 -11.46
N ARG A 12 4.19 -16.36 -12.06
CA ARG A 12 4.04 -16.51 -13.51
C ARG A 12 2.70 -15.98 -13.96
N PHE A 13 2.68 -15.32 -15.10
CA PHE A 13 1.48 -14.96 -15.84
C PHE A 13 1.53 -15.68 -17.19
N ALA A 14 0.40 -15.88 -17.85
CA ALA A 14 0.25 -16.75 -19.02
C ALA A 14 1.38 -16.69 -20.07
N LYS A 15 2.05 -15.54 -20.22
CA LYS A 15 3.08 -15.34 -21.26
C LYS A 15 4.46 -14.95 -20.71
N HIS A 16 4.62 -14.76 -19.38
CA HIS A 16 5.92 -14.38 -18.84
C HIS A 16 6.05 -14.70 -17.35
N VAL A 17 7.28 -14.88 -16.90
CA VAL A 17 7.65 -15.02 -15.48
C VAL A 17 7.92 -13.62 -14.92
N ALA A 18 7.07 -13.16 -14.02
CA ALA A 18 7.21 -11.84 -13.40
C ALA A 18 8.20 -11.86 -12.24
N LEU A 19 8.24 -12.95 -11.47
CA LEU A 19 9.19 -13.20 -10.39
C LEU A 19 9.67 -14.64 -10.53
N ASP A 20 10.97 -14.84 -10.42
CA ASP A 20 11.60 -16.15 -10.53
C ASP A 20 12.53 -16.35 -9.34
N ASP A 21 12.09 -17.19 -8.39
CA ASP A 21 12.83 -17.58 -7.18
C ASP A 21 13.40 -16.39 -6.37
N VAL A 22 12.59 -15.36 -6.17
CA VAL A 22 13.02 -14.12 -5.52
C VAL A 22 13.05 -14.31 -4.00
N SER A 23 14.21 -14.03 -3.40
CA SER A 23 14.40 -14.02 -1.94
C SER A 23 15.06 -12.69 -1.53
N LEU A 24 14.49 -12.04 -0.49
CA LEU A 24 15.05 -10.83 0.10
C LEU A 24 14.54 -10.62 1.52
N SER A 25 15.27 -9.82 2.30
CA SER A 25 14.90 -9.43 3.66
C SER A 25 14.88 -7.92 3.81
N ILE A 26 13.88 -7.41 4.52
CA ILE A 26 13.73 -6.00 4.84
C ILE A 26 13.77 -5.84 6.36
N PRO A 27 14.83 -5.23 6.91
CA PRO A 27 14.94 -5.01 8.35
C PRO A 27 13.85 -4.06 8.88
N GLU A 28 13.46 -4.27 10.12
CA GLU A 28 12.57 -3.36 10.83
C GLU A 28 13.20 -1.96 10.96
N GLY A 29 12.39 -0.90 10.78
CA GLY A 29 12.82 0.50 10.89
C GLY A 29 13.72 0.99 9.75
N SER A 30 13.89 0.20 8.68
CA SER A 30 14.71 0.57 7.53
C SER A 30 13.92 1.23 6.40
N ILE A 31 14.63 1.98 5.56
CA ILE A 31 14.15 2.39 4.24
C ILE A 31 14.78 1.44 3.22
N TYR A 32 13.97 0.72 2.47
CA TYR A 32 14.42 -0.26 1.49
C TYR A 32 14.06 0.16 0.07
N GLY A 33 15.06 0.28 -0.80
CA GLY A 33 14.88 0.62 -2.21
C GLY A 33 14.76 -0.62 -3.09
N LEU A 34 13.62 -0.77 -3.79
CA LEU A 34 13.43 -1.81 -4.80
C LEU A 34 13.59 -1.18 -6.19
N LEU A 35 14.74 -1.40 -6.82
CA LEU A 35 15.12 -0.80 -8.09
C LEU A 35 15.07 -1.80 -9.24
N GLY A 36 14.81 -1.31 -10.43
CA GLY A 36 14.79 -2.12 -11.64
C GLY A 36 14.00 -1.46 -12.78
N PRO A 37 14.16 -1.92 -14.02
CA PRO A 37 13.43 -1.39 -15.17
C PRO A 37 11.92 -1.65 -15.08
N ASN A 38 11.15 -1.02 -15.97
CA ASN A 38 9.74 -1.34 -16.12
C ASN A 38 9.57 -2.79 -16.56
N GLY A 39 8.62 -3.49 -15.94
CA GLY A 39 8.42 -4.92 -16.19
C GLY A 39 9.30 -5.86 -15.35
N ALA A 40 10.22 -5.37 -14.52
CA ALA A 40 11.09 -6.20 -13.69
C ALA A 40 10.39 -6.94 -12.52
N GLY A 41 9.06 -6.85 -12.41
CA GLY A 41 8.31 -7.55 -11.35
C GLY A 41 8.14 -6.77 -10.05
N LYS A 42 8.67 -5.54 -9.92
CA LYS A 42 8.58 -4.72 -8.70
C LYS A 42 7.14 -4.58 -8.18
N THR A 43 6.23 -4.14 -9.03
CA THR A 43 4.81 -3.98 -8.68
C THR A 43 4.15 -5.32 -8.34
N THR A 44 4.53 -6.39 -9.03
CA THR A 44 4.07 -7.75 -8.72
C THR A 44 4.49 -8.17 -7.32
N LEU A 45 5.74 -7.93 -6.94
CA LEU A 45 6.25 -8.24 -5.61
C LEU A 45 5.52 -7.43 -4.53
N LEU A 46 5.34 -6.12 -4.73
CA LEU A 46 4.58 -5.27 -3.81
C LEU A 46 3.12 -5.75 -3.65
N ARG A 47 2.46 -6.18 -4.73
CA ARG A 47 1.11 -6.74 -4.67
C ARG A 47 1.05 -8.07 -3.91
N ILE A 48 2.09 -8.89 -3.99
CA ILE A 48 2.20 -10.13 -3.21
C ILE A 48 2.37 -9.81 -1.72
N ILE A 49 3.26 -8.89 -1.35
CA ILE A 49 3.45 -8.45 0.04
C ILE A 49 2.13 -7.91 0.62
N ASN A 50 1.35 -7.20 -0.17
CA ASN A 50 0.04 -6.66 0.24
C ASN A 50 -1.11 -7.67 0.09
N ARG A 51 -0.84 -8.93 -0.24
CA ARG A 51 -1.84 -10.00 -0.45
C ARG A 51 -2.92 -9.66 -1.48
N ILE A 52 -2.63 -8.77 -2.43
CA ILE A 52 -3.53 -8.46 -3.55
C ILE A 52 -3.52 -9.61 -4.55
N ILE A 53 -2.36 -10.26 -4.75
CA ILE A 53 -2.20 -11.49 -5.54
C ILE A 53 -1.40 -12.50 -4.74
N ALA A 54 -1.65 -13.80 -4.98
CA ALA A 54 -0.88 -14.87 -4.38
C ALA A 54 0.36 -15.22 -5.21
N PRO A 55 1.48 -15.59 -4.59
CA PRO A 55 2.60 -16.21 -5.31
C PRO A 55 2.19 -17.61 -5.81
N ASP A 56 2.88 -18.10 -6.83
CA ASP A 56 2.70 -19.48 -7.31
C ASP A 56 3.55 -20.45 -6.48
N CYS A 57 4.73 -20.00 -6.02
CA CYS A 57 5.62 -20.71 -5.11
C CYS A 57 6.24 -19.72 -4.14
N GLY A 58 6.82 -20.26 -3.05
CA GLY A 58 7.45 -19.48 -2.01
C GLY A 58 6.46 -18.85 -1.03
N ARG A 59 6.96 -18.01 -0.14
CA ARG A 59 6.14 -17.37 0.91
C ARG A 59 6.69 -16.02 1.32
N VAL A 60 5.82 -15.23 1.96
CA VAL A 60 6.17 -13.94 2.56
C VAL A 60 6.01 -14.05 4.07
N MET A 61 7.05 -13.69 4.80
CA MET A 61 7.03 -13.61 6.26
C MET A 61 6.90 -12.15 6.68
N PHE A 62 6.09 -11.90 7.70
CA PHE A 62 5.90 -10.58 8.29
C PHE A 62 6.01 -10.68 9.82
N GLY A 63 6.97 -9.98 10.41
CA GLY A 63 7.19 -10.03 11.86
C GLY A 63 7.52 -11.44 12.38
N GLY A 64 8.24 -12.25 11.61
CA GLY A 64 8.69 -13.58 11.98
C GLY A 64 7.69 -14.72 11.74
N LYS A 65 6.50 -14.45 11.22
CA LYS A 65 5.47 -15.46 10.85
C LYS A 65 5.04 -15.28 9.40
N GLU A 66 4.44 -16.28 8.80
CA GLU A 66 3.86 -16.14 7.47
C GLU A 66 2.74 -15.09 7.48
N ILE A 67 2.74 -14.22 6.46
CA ILE A 67 1.82 -13.10 6.36
C ILE A 67 0.37 -13.58 6.26
N SER A 68 -0.48 -13.05 7.11
CA SER A 68 -1.90 -13.36 7.20
C SER A 68 -2.79 -12.24 6.67
N ALA A 69 -4.10 -12.49 6.55
CA ALA A 69 -5.07 -11.46 6.17
C ALA A 69 -5.10 -10.29 7.17
N ASP A 70 -4.90 -10.57 8.45
CA ASP A 70 -4.92 -9.56 9.52
C ASP A 70 -3.71 -8.63 9.46
N ASP A 71 -2.57 -9.12 8.96
CA ASP A 71 -1.36 -8.30 8.85
C ASP A 71 -1.51 -7.17 7.81
N VAL A 72 -2.42 -7.31 6.84
CA VAL A 72 -2.73 -6.27 5.84
C VAL A 72 -3.25 -4.98 6.50
N TYR A 73 -3.91 -5.06 7.65
CA TYR A 73 -4.35 -3.89 8.41
C TYR A 73 -3.16 -3.07 8.98
N ARG A 74 -2.01 -3.70 9.15
CA ARG A 74 -0.77 -3.09 9.67
C ARG A 74 0.12 -2.53 8.56
N ILE A 75 -0.18 -2.83 7.30
CA ILE A 75 0.61 -2.43 6.13
C ILE A 75 -0.12 -1.28 5.42
N GLY A 76 0.56 -0.14 5.26
CA GLY A 76 0.13 0.93 4.36
C GLY A 76 0.60 0.63 2.94
N TYR A 77 -0.30 0.72 1.98
CA TYR A 77 0.03 0.55 0.56
C TYR A 77 -0.45 1.74 -0.25
N MET A 78 0.48 2.36 -0.97
CA MET A 78 0.19 3.45 -1.90
C MET A 78 0.53 2.99 -3.32
N PRO A 79 -0.49 2.62 -4.12
CA PRO A 79 -0.27 2.17 -5.48
C PRO A 79 0.10 3.33 -6.41
N GLU A 80 0.76 3.02 -7.52
CA GLU A 80 1.07 3.99 -8.58
C GLU A 80 -0.20 4.56 -9.21
N GLU A 81 -1.21 3.69 -9.44
CA GLU A 81 -2.54 4.12 -9.87
C GLU A 81 -3.35 4.58 -8.65
N ARG A 82 -3.86 5.79 -8.72
CA ARG A 82 -4.42 6.47 -7.56
C ARG A 82 -5.73 5.90 -7.04
N GLY A 83 -6.56 5.30 -7.91
CA GLY A 83 -7.83 4.68 -7.53
C GLY A 83 -8.80 5.59 -6.78
N LEU A 84 -8.61 6.92 -6.88
CA LEU A 84 -9.42 7.89 -6.13
C LEU A 84 -10.80 8.10 -6.80
N TYR A 85 -11.84 8.16 -5.98
CA TYR A 85 -13.20 8.43 -6.44
C TYR A 85 -13.39 9.92 -6.71
N LYS A 86 -13.36 10.33 -7.98
CA LYS A 86 -13.34 11.74 -8.43
C LYS A 86 -14.51 12.59 -7.93
N LYS A 87 -15.69 11.99 -7.75
CA LYS A 87 -16.90 12.68 -7.28
C LYS A 87 -17.03 12.74 -5.75
N MET A 88 -16.12 12.14 -5.03
CA MET A 88 -16.12 12.09 -3.57
C MET A 88 -15.35 13.29 -3.02
N LYS A 89 -15.75 13.80 -1.87
CA LYS A 89 -14.98 14.83 -1.16
C LYS A 89 -13.69 14.22 -0.59
N VAL A 90 -12.63 15.01 -0.57
CA VAL A 90 -11.29 14.57 -0.11
C VAL A 90 -11.37 14.02 1.32
N GLY A 91 -12.00 14.76 2.24
CA GLY A 91 -12.16 14.31 3.62
C GLY A 91 -13.01 13.04 3.77
N GLU A 92 -14.09 12.92 3.01
CA GLU A 92 -14.93 11.72 3.01
C GLU A 92 -14.20 10.50 2.50
N GLN A 93 -13.42 10.65 1.43
CA GLN A 93 -12.62 9.57 0.88
C GLN A 93 -11.51 9.13 1.84
N ALA A 94 -10.83 10.09 2.48
CA ALA A 94 -9.82 9.79 3.49
C ALA A 94 -10.43 9.03 4.68
N ILE A 95 -11.61 9.45 5.17
CA ILE A 95 -12.36 8.71 6.20
C ILE A 95 -12.73 7.32 5.72
N PHE A 96 -13.19 7.17 4.48
CA PHE A 96 -13.54 5.87 3.90
C PHE A 96 -12.35 4.91 3.95
N PHE A 97 -11.17 5.32 3.48
CA PHE A 97 -9.97 4.47 3.52
C PHE A 97 -9.52 4.16 4.96
N ALA A 98 -9.59 5.12 5.86
CA ALA A 98 -9.27 4.89 7.28
C ALA A 98 -10.22 3.85 7.91
N ARG A 99 -11.50 3.89 7.55
CA ARG A 99 -12.49 2.89 8.02
C ARG A 99 -12.25 1.50 7.44
N LEU A 100 -11.79 1.39 6.20
CA LEU A 100 -11.37 0.12 5.62
C LEU A 100 -10.18 -0.51 6.38
N LYS A 101 -9.39 0.31 7.06
CA LYS A 101 -8.31 -0.13 7.96
C LYS A 101 -8.77 -0.36 9.42
N GLY A 102 -10.06 -0.39 9.67
CA GLY A 102 -10.63 -0.74 10.97
C GLY A 102 -10.89 0.42 11.92
N LEU A 103 -10.63 1.68 11.54
CA LEU A 103 -10.90 2.81 12.41
C LEU A 103 -12.41 3.14 12.44
N SER A 104 -12.90 3.58 13.59
CA SER A 104 -14.22 4.19 13.70
C SER A 104 -14.25 5.53 12.93
N ARG A 105 -15.44 5.99 12.49
CA ARG A 105 -15.57 7.29 11.79
C ARG A 105 -15.04 8.45 12.65
N LYS A 106 -15.33 8.45 13.96
CA LYS A 106 -14.89 9.47 14.88
C LYS A 106 -13.36 9.52 14.99
N GLU A 107 -12.74 8.37 15.19
CA GLU A 107 -11.29 8.26 15.30
C GLU A 107 -10.59 8.62 13.97
N ALA A 108 -11.09 8.13 12.85
CA ALA A 108 -10.59 8.47 11.52
C ALA A 108 -10.63 9.99 11.30
N THR A 109 -11.77 10.64 11.59
CA THR A 109 -11.91 12.09 11.42
C THR A 109 -10.93 12.86 12.30
N CYS A 110 -10.77 12.46 13.56
CA CYS A 110 -9.84 13.12 14.49
C CYS A 110 -8.38 13.00 13.99
N ARG A 111 -7.93 11.81 13.66
CA ARG A 111 -6.56 11.58 13.17
C ARG A 111 -6.28 12.27 11.85
N LEU A 112 -7.24 12.23 10.91
CA LEU A 112 -7.09 12.85 9.60
C LEU A 112 -7.01 14.37 9.68
N LYS A 113 -7.80 15.02 10.56
CA LYS A 113 -7.68 16.47 10.76
C LYS A 113 -6.28 16.90 11.21
N VAL A 114 -5.66 16.14 12.11
CA VAL A 114 -4.25 16.38 12.52
C VAL A 114 -3.29 16.25 11.33
N TRP A 115 -3.50 15.26 10.44
CA TRP A 115 -2.66 15.10 9.26
C TRP A 115 -2.89 16.21 8.22
N PHE A 116 -4.14 16.62 8.00
CA PHE A 116 -4.47 17.72 7.11
C PHE A 116 -3.82 19.02 7.57
N GLU A 117 -3.83 19.30 8.86
CA GLU A 117 -3.15 20.45 9.47
C GLU A 117 -1.63 20.35 9.27
N LYS A 118 -1.02 19.20 9.56
CA LYS A 118 0.44 18.98 9.36
C LYS A 118 0.88 19.20 7.92
N PHE A 119 0.05 18.90 6.95
CA PHE A 119 0.34 19.10 5.54
C PHE A 119 -0.10 20.47 5.01
N GLY A 120 -0.81 21.28 5.81
CA GLY A 120 -1.34 22.57 5.39
C GLY A 120 -2.42 22.46 4.29
N ILE A 121 -3.22 21.41 4.35
CA ILE A 121 -4.25 21.09 3.35
C ILE A 121 -5.67 21.04 3.91
N GLU A 122 -5.92 21.69 5.04
CA GLU A 122 -7.24 21.73 5.70
C GLU A 122 -8.34 22.23 4.76
N SER A 123 -8.02 23.20 3.91
CA SER A 123 -8.93 23.78 2.92
C SER A 123 -9.35 22.78 1.83
N TRP A 124 -8.71 21.62 1.72
CA TRP A 124 -9.06 20.59 0.73
C TRP A 124 -10.15 19.65 1.23
N TRP A 125 -10.45 19.66 2.52
CA TRP A 125 -11.36 18.70 3.15
C TRP A 125 -12.71 18.57 2.44
N ASP A 126 -13.30 19.72 2.07
CA ASP A 126 -14.62 19.78 1.45
C ASP A 126 -14.58 19.86 -0.09
N LYS A 127 -13.38 19.90 -0.70
CA LYS A 127 -13.23 19.86 -2.15
C LYS A 127 -13.53 18.47 -2.70
N ASN A 128 -14.06 18.40 -3.93
CA ASN A 128 -14.11 17.14 -4.64
C ASN A 128 -12.71 16.72 -5.09
N VAL A 129 -12.46 15.42 -5.13
CA VAL A 129 -11.18 14.88 -5.62
C VAL A 129 -10.89 15.34 -7.05
N SER A 130 -11.93 15.52 -7.87
CA SER A 130 -11.81 16.03 -9.25
C SER A 130 -11.25 17.45 -9.35
N GLU A 131 -11.32 18.24 -8.27
CA GLU A 131 -10.80 19.62 -8.21
C GLU A 131 -9.29 19.65 -7.87
N LEU A 132 -8.72 18.51 -7.49
CA LEU A 132 -7.31 18.41 -7.19
C LEU A 132 -6.47 18.29 -8.46
N SER A 133 -5.36 19.03 -8.51
CA SER A 133 -4.36 18.82 -9.55
C SER A 133 -3.71 17.43 -9.44
N LYS A 134 -3.00 17.02 -10.48
CA LYS A 134 -2.29 15.74 -10.50
C LYS A 134 -1.32 15.57 -9.31
N GLY A 135 -0.60 16.63 -8.93
CA GLY A 135 0.30 16.62 -7.78
C GLY A 135 -0.42 16.63 -6.44
N MET A 136 -1.51 17.40 -6.32
CA MET A 136 -2.32 17.45 -5.10
C MET A 136 -2.98 16.11 -4.77
N ALA A 137 -3.31 15.31 -5.77
CA ALA A 137 -3.94 14.00 -5.58
C ALA A 137 -2.93 12.88 -5.26
N GLN A 138 -1.65 13.16 -5.25
CA GLN A 138 -0.58 12.25 -4.80
C GLN A 138 -0.38 12.34 -3.31
#